data_44faf788b8f797deb233bc158b2845d4
#
_entry.id   44faf788b8f797deb233bc158b2845d4
#
_cell.length_a   1.000
_cell.length_b   1.000
_cell.length_c   1.000
_cell.angle_alpha   90.00
_cell.angle_beta   90.00
_cell.angle_gamma   90.00
#
_symmetry.space_group_name_H-M   'P 1'
#
loop_
_entity.id
_entity.type
_entity.pdbx_description
1 polymer ?
#
loop_
_entity_poly.entity_id
_entity_poly.type
_entity_poly.pdbx_seq_one_letter_code
_entity_poly.pdbx_strand_id
1 'polypeptide(L)'
;MVFEDVLAAWLVKQRWFAGKGRTVHDLAVVADTEIIPGDPGLRHLLVTVSHGATSDCYQLFVGLRARLPARLRHARIGSVDGLQVYDGLHDSDLTRTLLDAIVAGRSVGALRFCAVSDADLSWASGAPGGLDSLVLTGEQSNTSLVFGESAIFKVFRRVAAGPNPDLEVAAALAELGSTHIAEPYGWVETRLDGATAVLAILSRYLRAAADGWALAATSVRDLYALVLDAAGADAAGSGAAGSGAAGAGAAGGDFAGEAERLGVATAQVHADLAEAFGSSELEPEAIRELAEQMFRRLDMAIAAVPELARYADMIGDAFSNLAKLTEPVPAQRVHGDYHLGQVMRTQTGWVVLDFEGEPASPLAQRRARSSPLRDVAGMLRSFDYAARHQLLTHPDRASLTPVASDWVRRNGEAFCTGYAEAGGLDPAYNAVLLRALLLDKAVYEVIYEARNRPTWLAIPLESIAEMQP
;
A
#
# COMPACT_ATOMS: atom_id res chain seq x y z
N MET A 1 11.30 21.96 -29.95
CA MET A 1 11.56 20.90 -28.96
C MET A 1 10.57 19.80 -29.30
N VAL A 2 11.03 18.58 -29.53
CA VAL A 2 10.15 17.45 -29.87
C VAL A 2 9.30 17.14 -28.63
N PHE A 3 8.07 16.71 -28.82
CA PHE A 3 7.12 16.48 -27.74
C PHE A 3 7.66 15.44 -26.71
N GLU A 4 8.29 14.40 -27.21
CA GLU A 4 8.92 13.35 -26.41
C GLU A 4 10.05 13.88 -25.50
N ASP A 5 10.87 14.85 -25.99
CA ASP A 5 11.94 15.47 -25.16
C ASP A 5 11.34 16.20 -23.95
N VAL A 6 10.21 16.89 -24.16
CA VAL A 6 9.50 17.63 -23.10
C VAL A 6 8.94 16.66 -22.06
N LEU A 7 8.34 15.54 -22.52
CA LEU A 7 7.82 14.48 -21.64
C LEU A 7 8.95 13.82 -20.85
N ALA A 8 10.05 13.46 -21.49
CA ALA A 8 11.19 12.80 -20.84
C ALA A 8 11.80 13.67 -19.73
N ALA A 9 12.00 14.95 -20.01
CA ALA A 9 12.56 15.91 -19.03
C ALA A 9 11.65 16.13 -17.80
N TRP A 10 10.34 15.96 -17.96
CA TRP A 10 9.36 16.09 -16.89
C TRP A 10 9.17 14.78 -16.13
N LEU A 11 9.07 13.66 -16.85
CA LEU A 11 8.74 12.33 -16.32
C LEU A 11 9.71 11.91 -15.21
N VAL A 12 11.01 12.07 -15.42
CA VAL A 12 12.07 11.67 -14.46
C VAL A 12 11.99 12.39 -13.13
N LYS A 13 11.30 13.53 -13.07
CA LYS A 13 11.10 14.33 -11.85
C LYS A 13 9.89 13.90 -11.04
N GLN A 14 9.04 13.03 -11.60
CA GLN A 14 7.80 12.64 -10.94
C GLN A 14 8.05 11.66 -9.80
N ARG A 15 7.26 11.79 -8.72
CA ARG A 15 7.39 10.91 -7.54
C ARG A 15 7.13 9.45 -7.90
N TRP A 16 6.17 9.20 -8.76
CA TRP A 16 5.74 7.88 -9.22
C TRP A 16 6.62 7.25 -10.30
N PHE A 17 7.64 7.96 -10.79
CA PHE A 17 8.56 7.40 -11.78
C PHE A 17 9.47 6.34 -11.13
N ALA A 18 9.33 5.08 -11.56
CA ALA A 18 10.08 3.95 -10.99
C ALA A 18 11.55 3.90 -11.43
N GLY A 19 11.91 4.62 -12.51
CA GLY A 19 13.26 4.66 -13.06
C GLY A 19 14.22 5.62 -12.36
N LYS A 20 13.96 6.06 -11.13
CA LYS A 20 14.84 6.99 -10.39
C LYS A 20 16.25 6.42 -10.25
N GLY A 21 17.25 7.25 -10.58
CA GLY A 21 18.66 6.84 -10.53
C GLY A 21 19.11 5.98 -11.72
N ARG A 22 18.23 5.63 -12.65
CA ARG A 22 18.56 4.94 -13.89
C ARG A 22 18.61 5.92 -15.04
N THR A 23 19.54 5.69 -15.99
CA THR A 23 19.57 6.49 -17.22
C THR A 23 18.39 6.11 -18.10
N VAL A 24 17.59 7.09 -18.49
CA VAL A 24 16.57 6.93 -19.53
C VAL A 24 17.31 6.96 -20.88
N HIS A 25 17.30 5.85 -21.60
CA HIS A 25 17.94 5.73 -22.91
C HIS A 25 17.03 6.21 -24.03
N ASP A 26 15.74 5.91 -23.91
CA ASP A 26 14.73 6.27 -24.92
C ASP A 26 13.36 6.41 -24.28
N LEU A 27 12.55 7.30 -24.85
CA LEU A 27 11.14 7.48 -24.52
C LEU A 27 10.37 7.56 -25.85
N ALA A 28 9.40 6.67 -26.02
CA ALA A 28 8.53 6.64 -27.20
C ALA A 28 7.06 6.69 -26.80
N VAL A 29 6.27 7.54 -27.48
CA VAL A 29 4.82 7.50 -27.41
C VAL A 29 4.30 6.34 -28.25
N VAL A 30 3.76 5.30 -27.59
CA VAL A 30 3.29 4.07 -28.26
C VAL A 30 1.78 4.09 -28.53
N ALA A 31 1.03 4.92 -27.80
CA ALA A 31 -0.39 5.19 -28.08
C ALA A 31 -0.74 6.62 -27.68
N ASP A 32 -1.65 7.19 -28.45
CA ASP A 32 -2.12 8.56 -28.28
C ASP A 32 -3.61 8.64 -28.65
N THR A 33 -4.44 8.93 -27.66
CA THR A 33 -5.89 9.01 -27.81
C THR A 33 -6.38 10.39 -27.41
N GLU A 34 -6.97 11.12 -28.35
CA GLU A 34 -7.65 12.38 -28.05
C GLU A 34 -8.98 12.11 -27.36
N ILE A 35 -9.12 12.55 -26.10
CA ILE A 35 -10.34 12.40 -25.31
C ILE A 35 -11.24 13.63 -25.47
N ILE A 36 -10.65 14.82 -25.38
CA ILE A 36 -11.33 16.10 -25.55
C ILE A 36 -10.57 16.89 -26.60
N PRO A 37 -11.17 17.21 -27.76
CA PRO A 37 -10.56 18.09 -28.74
C PRO A 37 -10.66 19.56 -28.33
N GLY A 38 -9.75 20.40 -28.82
CA GLY A 38 -9.83 21.85 -28.69
C GLY A 38 -9.05 22.44 -27.50
N ASP A 39 -9.56 23.54 -26.92
CA ASP A 39 -8.95 24.30 -25.83
C ASP A 39 -10.00 24.56 -24.72
N PRO A 40 -9.95 23.90 -23.56
CA PRO A 40 -8.91 22.92 -23.18
C PRO A 40 -9.07 21.58 -23.91
N GLY A 41 -7.93 21.01 -24.30
CA GLY A 41 -7.86 19.66 -24.84
C GLY A 41 -7.36 18.64 -23.82
N LEU A 42 -7.74 17.36 -23.98
CA LEU A 42 -7.25 16.25 -23.17
C LEU A 42 -6.84 15.08 -24.06
N ARG A 43 -5.62 14.60 -23.87
CA ARG A 43 -5.08 13.41 -24.54
C ARG A 43 -4.62 12.38 -23.51
N HIS A 44 -4.84 11.13 -23.81
CA HIS A 44 -4.25 10.00 -23.08
C HIS A 44 -3.08 9.44 -23.89
N LEU A 45 -1.92 9.33 -23.26
CA LEU A 45 -0.72 8.78 -23.86
C LEU A 45 -0.29 7.53 -23.12
N LEU A 46 0.13 6.51 -23.87
CA LEU A 46 0.99 5.45 -23.36
C LEU A 46 2.41 5.74 -23.85
N VAL A 47 3.34 5.78 -22.92
CA VAL A 47 4.75 6.04 -23.20
C VAL A 47 5.61 4.90 -22.69
N THR A 48 6.48 4.39 -23.53
CA THR A 48 7.47 3.40 -23.17
C THR A 48 8.78 4.08 -22.83
N VAL A 49 9.35 3.71 -21.70
CA VAL A 49 10.64 4.22 -21.21
C VAL A 49 11.63 3.09 -21.09
N SER A 50 12.74 3.17 -21.82
CA SER A 50 13.77 2.13 -21.84
C SER A 50 14.92 2.45 -20.90
N HIS A 51 15.29 1.47 -20.07
CA HIS A 51 16.41 1.48 -19.13
C HIS A 51 17.36 0.31 -19.43
N GLY A 52 18.12 0.41 -20.53
CA GLY A 52 18.97 -0.67 -21.02
C GLY A 52 18.14 -1.85 -21.55
N ALA A 53 18.23 -3.02 -20.92
CA ALA A 53 17.51 -4.22 -21.34
C ALA A 53 16.04 -4.29 -20.84
N THR A 54 15.60 -3.36 -19.99
CA THR A 54 14.25 -3.32 -19.44
C THR A 54 13.50 -2.10 -19.96
N SER A 55 12.19 -2.25 -20.12
CA SER A 55 11.29 -1.21 -20.55
C SER A 55 10.05 -1.17 -19.66
N ASP A 56 9.63 0.01 -19.26
CA ASP A 56 8.40 0.25 -18.49
C ASP A 56 7.42 1.05 -19.34
N CYS A 57 6.12 0.71 -19.27
CA CYS A 57 5.07 1.46 -19.88
C CYS A 57 4.40 2.37 -18.84
N TYR A 58 4.29 3.65 -19.16
CA TYR A 58 3.61 4.65 -18.34
C TYR A 58 2.43 5.24 -19.08
N GLN A 59 1.41 5.68 -18.32
CA GLN A 59 0.32 6.47 -18.88
C GLN A 59 0.35 7.91 -18.39
N LEU A 60 -0.05 8.81 -19.29
CA LEU A 60 -0.16 10.24 -19.02
C LEU A 60 -1.50 10.75 -19.54
N PHE A 61 -2.21 11.50 -18.70
CA PHE A 61 -3.34 12.33 -19.13
C PHE A 61 -2.82 13.75 -19.35
N VAL A 62 -2.67 14.14 -20.60
CA VAL A 62 -2.04 15.41 -20.98
C VAL A 62 -3.09 16.44 -21.34
N GLY A 63 -3.14 17.51 -20.57
CA GLY A 63 -3.95 18.67 -20.86
C GLY A 63 -3.26 19.62 -21.82
N LEU A 64 -4.01 20.21 -22.76
CA LEU A 64 -3.55 21.18 -23.74
C LEU A 64 -4.36 22.48 -23.62
N ARG A 65 -3.67 23.63 -23.50
CA ARG A 65 -4.32 24.94 -23.48
C ARG A 65 -3.45 25.98 -24.21
N ALA A 66 -4.07 26.91 -24.90
CA ALA A 66 -3.37 28.07 -25.45
C ALA A 66 -2.75 28.92 -24.34
N ARG A 67 -3.45 29.06 -23.20
CA ARG A 67 -2.98 29.77 -22.02
C ARG A 67 -3.25 28.98 -20.76
N LEU A 68 -2.18 28.70 -19.99
CA LEU A 68 -2.28 27.94 -18.74
C LEU A 68 -2.74 28.85 -17.58
N PRO A 69 -3.87 28.54 -16.90
CA PRO A 69 -4.33 29.25 -15.72
C PRO A 69 -3.30 29.18 -14.57
N ALA A 70 -3.29 30.18 -13.70
CA ALA A 70 -2.33 30.27 -12.59
C ALA A 70 -2.42 29.05 -11.65
N ARG A 71 -3.64 28.51 -11.42
CA ARG A 71 -3.89 27.33 -10.58
C ARG A 71 -3.23 26.05 -11.10
N LEU A 72 -2.95 25.97 -12.41
CA LEU A 72 -2.35 24.79 -13.05
C LEU A 72 -0.85 24.89 -13.31
N ARG A 73 -0.18 25.99 -12.92
CA ARG A 73 1.26 26.20 -13.18
C ARG A 73 2.14 25.10 -12.58
N HIS A 74 1.74 24.55 -11.45
CA HIS A 74 2.47 23.46 -10.77
C HIS A 74 2.43 22.14 -11.56
N ALA A 75 1.38 21.93 -12.38
CA ALA A 75 1.21 20.76 -13.23
C ALA A 75 1.84 20.89 -14.62
N ARG A 76 2.49 22.02 -14.92
CA ARG A 76 3.07 22.30 -16.24
C ARG A 76 4.16 21.29 -16.60
N ILE A 77 4.03 20.68 -17.78
CA ILE A 77 5.03 19.82 -18.41
C ILE A 77 5.93 20.64 -19.31
N GLY A 78 5.37 21.45 -20.21
CA GLY A 78 6.13 22.27 -21.13
C GLY A 78 5.26 23.07 -22.10
N SER A 79 5.80 23.36 -23.28
CA SER A 79 5.08 23.98 -24.39
C SER A 79 5.47 23.31 -25.71
N VAL A 80 4.51 23.00 -26.54
CA VAL A 80 4.68 22.39 -27.87
C VAL A 80 3.72 23.06 -28.83
N ASP A 81 4.19 23.47 -30.00
CA ASP A 81 3.42 24.12 -31.07
C ASP A 81 2.52 25.29 -30.61
N GLY A 82 3.03 26.09 -29.66
CA GLY A 82 2.33 27.24 -29.11
C GLY A 82 1.32 26.91 -28.01
N LEU A 83 1.04 25.63 -27.73
CA LEU A 83 0.17 25.19 -26.65
C LEU A 83 0.96 24.92 -25.36
N GLN A 84 0.37 25.23 -24.23
CA GLN A 84 0.84 24.80 -22.92
C GLN A 84 0.42 23.35 -22.66
N VAL A 85 1.39 22.51 -22.35
CA VAL A 85 1.26 21.09 -22.03
C VAL A 85 1.36 20.91 -20.53
N TYR A 86 0.42 20.19 -19.91
CA TYR A 86 0.38 20.01 -18.46
C TYR A 86 -0.23 18.65 -18.09
N ASP A 87 -0.02 18.17 -16.84
CA ASP A 87 -0.70 16.97 -16.33
C ASP A 87 -2.19 17.27 -16.13
N GLY A 88 -3.01 16.74 -17.04
CA GLY A 88 -4.44 17.01 -17.12
C GLY A 88 -5.24 16.52 -15.93
N LEU A 89 -4.69 15.61 -15.10
CA LEU A 89 -5.34 15.16 -13.86
C LEU A 89 -5.48 16.26 -12.81
N HIS A 90 -4.72 17.34 -12.92
CA HIS A 90 -4.84 18.51 -12.04
C HIS A 90 -5.90 19.52 -12.50
N ASP A 91 -6.56 19.29 -13.64
CA ASP A 91 -7.57 20.19 -14.17
C ASP A 91 -8.98 19.60 -14.01
N SER A 92 -9.75 20.12 -13.05
CA SER A 92 -11.11 19.65 -12.74
C SER A 92 -12.05 19.76 -13.95
N ASP A 93 -11.83 20.74 -14.85
CA ASP A 93 -12.62 20.86 -16.08
C ASP A 93 -12.45 19.61 -16.99
N LEU A 94 -11.23 19.01 -17.00
CA LEU A 94 -10.91 17.84 -17.81
C LEU A 94 -11.28 16.53 -17.13
N THR A 95 -10.96 16.41 -15.82
CA THR A 95 -11.19 15.16 -15.08
C THR A 95 -12.66 14.84 -14.91
N ARG A 96 -13.53 15.84 -14.90
CA ARG A 96 -14.97 15.65 -14.93
C ARG A 96 -15.41 14.82 -16.16
N THR A 97 -14.83 15.10 -17.34
CA THR A 97 -15.15 14.31 -18.55
C THR A 97 -14.78 12.84 -18.40
N LEU A 98 -13.69 12.53 -17.64
CA LEU A 98 -13.32 11.16 -17.33
C LEU A 98 -14.38 10.48 -16.45
N LEU A 99 -14.85 11.18 -15.40
CA LEU A 99 -15.93 10.70 -14.54
C LEU A 99 -17.22 10.47 -15.35
N ASP A 100 -17.64 11.44 -16.14
CA ASP A 100 -18.85 11.34 -16.99
C ASP A 100 -18.74 10.19 -18.00
N ALA A 101 -17.53 9.91 -18.51
CA ALA A 101 -17.29 8.79 -19.42
C ALA A 101 -17.42 7.44 -18.70
N ILE A 102 -16.93 7.30 -17.45
CA ILE A 102 -17.11 6.09 -16.63
C ILE A 102 -18.59 5.86 -16.34
N VAL A 103 -19.29 6.89 -15.84
CA VAL A 103 -20.74 6.81 -15.51
C VAL A 103 -21.56 6.38 -16.72
N ALA A 104 -21.19 6.87 -17.91
CA ALA A 104 -21.91 6.57 -19.16
C ALA A 104 -21.42 5.30 -19.89
N GLY A 105 -20.41 4.60 -19.36
CA GLY A 105 -19.87 3.39 -20.00
C GLY A 105 -19.30 3.63 -21.39
N ARG A 106 -18.64 4.78 -21.62
CA ARG A 106 -18.21 5.20 -22.98
C ARG A 106 -16.94 4.50 -23.43
N SER A 107 -16.75 4.49 -24.76
CA SER A 107 -15.46 4.18 -25.39
C SER A 107 -14.97 5.40 -26.18
N VAL A 108 -13.67 5.71 -26.06
CA VAL A 108 -13.02 6.81 -26.77
C VAL A 108 -11.70 6.28 -27.34
N GLY A 109 -11.63 6.13 -28.67
CA GLY A 109 -10.48 5.47 -29.30
C GLY A 109 -10.27 4.06 -28.74
N ALA A 110 -9.08 3.81 -28.22
CA ALA A 110 -8.72 2.54 -27.59
C ALA A 110 -9.12 2.42 -26.10
N LEU A 111 -9.60 3.51 -25.50
CA LEU A 111 -10.00 3.55 -24.09
C LEU A 111 -11.43 3.06 -23.92
N ARG A 112 -11.64 2.20 -22.92
CA ARG A 112 -12.95 1.79 -22.44
C ARG A 112 -13.13 2.31 -21.02
N PHE A 113 -14.20 3.06 -20.81
CA PHE A 113 -14.65 3.54 -19.51
C PHE A 113 -15.80 2.65 -19.07
N CYS A 114 -15.65 1.97 -17.96
CA CYS A 114 -16.58 0.95 -17.51
C CYS A 114 -17.17 1.36 -16.15
N ALA A 115 -18.49 1.25 -16.01
CA ALA A 115 -19.17 1.35 -14.73
C ALA A 115 -19.46 -0.04 -14.19
N VAL A 116 -19.46 -0.20 -12.87
CA VAL A 116 -20.00 -1.40 -12.20
C VAL A 116 -21.52 -1.39 -12.32
N SER A 117 -22.11 -2.52 -12.72
CA SER A 117 -23.52 -2.57 -13.16
C SER A 117 -24.53 -2.10 -12.12
N ASP A 118 -24.29 -2.39 -10.85
CA ASP A 118 -25.21 -2.11 -9.75
C ASP A 118 -24.72 -1.00 -8.81
N ALA A 119 -23.65 -0.27 -9.19
CA ALA A 119 -23.13 0.82 -8.40
C ALA A 119 -24.08 2.02 -8.37
N ASP A 120 -24.32 2.56 -7.18
CA ASP A 120 -25.05 3.83 -7.06
C ASP A 120 -24.16 5.01 -7.48
N LEU A 121 -24.35 5.47 -8.72
CA LEU A 121 -23.65 6.62 -9.30
C LEU A 121 -24.50 7.90 -9.33
N SER A 122 -25.64 7.94 -8.60
CA SER A 122 -26.54 9.10 -8.53
C SER A 122 -25.85 10.37 -8.03
N TRP A 123 -24.84 10.20 -7.17
CA TRP A 123 -24.01 11.29 -6.63
C TRP A 123 -23.22 12.03 -7.74
N ALA A 124 -22.90 11.39 -8.84
CA ALA A 124 -22.15 12.00 -9.95
C ALA A 124 -22.98 13.03 -10.73
N SER A 125 -24.32 12.90 -10.72
CA SER A 125 -25.24 13.73 -11.50
C SER A 125 -25.86 14.89 -10.71
N GLY A 126 -25.73 14.90 -9.39
CA GLY A 126 -26.53 15.76 -8.51
C GLY A 126 -25.92 17.11 -8.12
N ALA A 127 -24.68 17.41 -8.46
CA ALA A 127 -24.04 18.65 -8.01
C ALA A 127 -24.27 19.80 -9.01
N PRO A 128 -24.92 20.92 -8.61
CA PRO A 128 -25.00 22.12 -9.45
C PRO A 128 -23.60 22.65 -9.74
N GLY A 129 -23.21 22.74 -11.01
CA GLY A 129 -21.86 23.13 -11.42
C GLY A 129 -20.85 21.99 -11.55
N GLY A 130 -21.24 20.76 -11.16
CA GLY A 130 -20.44 19.56 -11.20
C GLY A 130 -19.55 19.31 -9.98
N LEU A 131 -18.94 18.11 -9.95
CA LEU A 131 -17.98 17.75 -8.91
C LEU A 131 -16.58 18.20 -9.32
N ASP A 132 -16.01 19.09 -8.54
CA ASP A 132 -14.59 19.41 -8.67
C ASP A 132 -13.75 18.22 -8.21
N SER A 133 -12.60 18.03 -8.86
CA SER A 133 -11.62 17.04 -8.44
C SER A 133 -10.42 17.69 -7.76
N LEU A 134 -9.85 16.98 -6.81
CA LEU A 134 -8.61 17.36 -6.12
C LEU A 134 -7.62 16.19 -6.15
N VAL A 135 -6.42 16.44 -6.66
CA VAL A 135 -5.32 15.46 -6.63
C VAL A 135 -4.76 15.35 -5.22
N LEU A 136 -4.70 14.12 -4.69
CA LEU A 136 -4.07 13.83 -3.41
C LEU A 136 -2.54 13.80 -3.55
N THR A 137 -1.82 14.38 -2.60
CA THR A 137 -0.36 14.54 -2.66
C THR A 137 0.42 13.42 -1.97
N GLY A 138 -0.27 12.52 -1.27
CA GLY A 138 0.36 11.49 -0.42
C GLY A 138 0.91 10.27 -1.17
N GLU A 139 0.37 9.94 -2.35
CA GLU A 139 0.76 8.74 -3.09
C GLU A 139 2.10 8.84 -3.79
N GLN A 140 2.82 7.71 -3.87
CA GLN A 140 4.15 7.64 -4.46
C GLN A 140 4.21 6.86 -5.78
N SER A 141 3.32 5.90 -6.02
CA SER A 141 3.32 5.03 -7.22
C SER A 141 2.23 5.38 -8.23
N ASN A 142 1.10 5.87 -7.75
CA ASN A 142 -0.08 6.21 -8.53
C ASN A 142 -0.40 7.71 -8.43
N THR A 143 -1.49 8.12 -9.05
CA THR A 143 -2.07 9.46 -8.83
C THR A 143 -3.54 9.29 -8.52
N SER A 144 -3.96 9.66 -7.32
CA SER A 144 -5.36 9.63 -6.92
C SER A 144 -5.94 11.03 -6.87
N LEU A 145 -7.16 11.16 -7.36
CA LEU A 145 -7.96 12.36 -7.24
C LEU A 145 -9.32 12.04 -6.64
N VAL A 146 -9.81 12.95 -5.81
CA VAL A 146 -11.09 12.82 -5.13
C VAL A 146 -12.10 13.70 -5.85
N PHE A 147 -13.26 13.14 -6.20
CA PHE A 147 -14.41 13.88 -6.75
C PHE A 147 -15.35 14.26 -5.62
N GLY A 148 -15.31 15.54 -5.23
CA GLY A 148 -16.05 16.03 -4.07
C GLY A 148 -15.70 15.27 -2.82
N GLU A 149 -16.70 14.65 -2.20
CA GLU A 149 -16.53 13.76 -1.05
C GLU A 149 -17.11 12.35 -1.30
N SER A 150 -17.29 11.98 -2.57
CA SER A 150 -18.04 10.79 -2.96
C SER A 150 -17.17 9.68 -3.51
N ALA A 151 -16.19 10.02 -4.35
CA ALA A 151 -15.38 9.01 -5.03
C ALA A 151 -13.91 9.39 -5.09
N ILE A 152 -13.07 8.35 -5.15
CA ILE A 152 -11.64 8.44 -5.41
C ILE A 152 -11.32 7.74 -6.72
N PHE A 153 -10.53 8.39 -7.57
CA PHE A 153 -10.09 7.87 -8.85
C PHE A 153 -8.58 7.66 -8.82
N LYS A 154 -8.16 6.40 -8.68
CA LYS A 154 -6.77 5.95 -8.62
C LYS A 154 -6.29 5.66 -10.04
N VAL A 155 -5.34 6.44 -10.53
CA VAL A 155 -4.72 6.32 -11.86
C VAL A 155 -3.37 5.64 -11.73
N PHE A 156 -3.20 4.46 -12.33
CA PHE A 156 -1.97 3.68 -12.32
C PHE A 156 -0.96 4.30 -13.26
N ARG A 157 0.03 5.01 -12.75
CA ARG A 157 1.02 5.67 -13.61
C ARG A 157 1.88 4.69 -14.40
N ARG A 158 2.23 3.54 -13.83
CA ARG A 158 2.89 2.44 -14.53
C ARG A 158 1.84 1.42 -14.94
N VAL A 159 1.78 1.07 -16.22
CA VAL A 159 0.77 0.19 -16.80
C VAL A 159 1.40 -1.15 -17.16
N ALA A 160 0.71 -2.22 -16.83
CA ALA A 160 1.07 -3.58 -17.21
C ALA A 160 -0.09 -4.25 -17.94
N ALA A 161 0.23 -5.05 -18.94
CA ALA A 161 -0.74 -5.91 -19.61
C ALA A 161 -1.18 -7.07 -18.70
N GLY A 162 -2.45 -7.41 -18.74
CA GLY A 162 -3.04 -8.48 -17.93
C GLY A 162 -3.99 -7.97 -16.84
N PRO A 163 -4.57 -8.90 -16.05
CA PRO A 163 -5.52 -8.55 -15.00
C PRO A 163 -4.85 -7.74 -13.90
N ASN A 164 -5.49 -6.63 -13.52
CA ASN A 164 -5.03 -5.81 -12.39
C ASN A 164 -5.51 -6.43 -11.08
N PRO A 165 -4.60 -6.78 -10.14
CA PRO A 165 -4.98 -7.45 -8.89
C PRO A 165 -5.91 -6.63 -8.01
N ASP A 166 -5.75 -5.30 -7.96
CA ASP A 166 -6.56 -4.40 -7.15
C ASP A 166 -8.01 -4.39 -7.64
N LEU A 167 -8.22 -4.21 -8.94
CA LEU A 167 -9.57 -4.28 -9.53
C LEU A 167 -10.18 -5.68 -9.41
N GLU A 168 -9.39 -6.74 -9.69
CA GLU A 168 -9.85 -8.13 -9.62
C GLU A 168 -10.39 -8.47 -8.22
N VAL A 169 -9.64 -8.11 -7.19
CA VAL A 169 -10.02 -8.37 -5.80
C VAL A 169 -11.18 -7.48 -5.37
N ALA A 170 -11.11 -6.16 -5.62
CA ALA A 170 -12.18 -5.25 -5.21
C ALA A 170 -13.53 -5.62 -5.85
N ALA A 171 -13.54 -6.00 -7.14
CA ALA A 171 -14.76 -6.42 -7.82
C ALA A 171 -15.32 -7.72 -7.22
N ALA A 172 -14.49 -8.74 -7.00
CA ALA A 172 -14.93 -10.02 -6.46
C ALA A 172 -15.45 -9.90 -5.02
N LEU A 173 -14.79 -9.11 -4.17
CA LEU A 173 -15.24 -8.87 -2.81
C LEU A 173 -16.52 -8.02 -2.74
N ALA A 174 -16.70 -7.08 -3.69
CA ALA A 174 -17.95 -6.32 -3.82
C ALA A 174 -19.13 -7.23 -4.22
N GLU A 175 -18.92 -8.17 -5.14
CA GLU A 175 -19.93 -9.17 -5.52
C GLU A 175 -20.38 -10.04 -4.33
N LEU A 176 -19.48 -10.33 -3.39
CA LEU A 176 -19.80 -11.02 -2.14
C LEU A 176 -20.45 -10.10 -1.09
N GLY A 177 -20.53 -8.80 -1.34
CA GLY A 177 -21.07 -7.83 -0.38
C GLY A 177 -20.15 -7.53 0.79
N SER A 178 -18.83 -7.70 0.64
CA SER A 178 -17.85 -7.40 1.68
C SER A 178 -17.94 -5.93 2.11
N THR A 179 -17.98 -5.71 3.42
CA THR A 179 -18.02 -4.36 4.03
C THR A 179 -16.62 -3.82 4.35
N HIS A 180 -15.59 -4.61 4.07
CA HIS A 180 -14.21 -4.32 4.40
C HIS A 180 -13.38 -3.78 3.23
N ILE A 181 -14.02 -3.34 2.15
CA ILE A 181 -13.38 -2.74 0.98
C ILE A 181 -14.00 -1.38 0.66
N ALA A 182 -13.26 -0.55 -0.07
CA ALA A 182 -13.84 0.60 -0.75
C ALA A 182 -14.58 0.10 -2.01
N GLU A 183 -15.91 0.23 -2.02
CA GLU A 183 -16.76 -0.24 -3.12
C GLU A 183 -16.29 0.31 -4.46
N PRO A 184 -15.99 -0.55 -5.47
CA PRO A 184 -15.62 -0.10 -6.79
C PRO A 184 -16.86 0.45 -7.52
N TYR A 185 -16.71 1.60 -8.17
CA TYR A 185 -17.75 2.24 -8.99
C TYR A 185 -17.52 2.05 -10.48
N GLY A 186 -16.27 1.87 -10.89
CA GLY A 186 -15.92 1.70 -12.28
C GLY A 186 -14.41 1.71 -12.52
N TRP A 187 -14.01 1.58 -13.77
CA TRP A 187 -12.60 1.57 -14.15
C TRP A 187 -12.39 2.08 -15.57
N VAL A 188 -11.14 2.34 -15.90
CA VAL A 188 -10.70 2.64 -17.27
C VAL A 188 -9.71 1.58 -17.72
N GLU A 189 -9.89 1.06 -18.91
CA GLU A 189 -9.02 0.03 -19.49
C GLU A 189 -8.68 0.30 -20.95
N THR A 190 -7.63 -0.36 -21.43
CA THR A 190 -7.22 -0.37 -22.84
C THR A 190 -6.66 -1.74 -23.23
N ARG A 191 -6.23 -1.88 -24.49
CA ARG A 191 -5.46 -3.03 -24.97
C ARG A 191 -3.99 -2.66 -25.01
N LEU A 192 -3.15 -3.48 -24.37
CA LEU A 192 -1.71 -3.37 -24.38
C LEU A 192 -1.12 -4.77 -24.62
N ASP A 193 -0.22 -4.92 -25.60
CA ASP A 193 0.42 -6.18 -25.95
C ASP A 193 -0.56 -7.35 -26.14
N GLY A 194 -1.72 -7.08 -26.74
CA GLY A 194 -2.75 -8.09 -27.00
C GLY A 194 -3.62 -8.46 -25.81
N ALA A 195 -3.34 -7.98 -24.60
CA ALA A 195 -4.13 -8.20 -23.39
C ALA A 195 -4.83 -6.91 -22.91
N THR A 196 -5.82 -7.05 -22.05
CA THR A 196 -6.43 -5.90 -21.35
C THR A 196 -5.46 -5.35 -20.33
N ALA A 197 -5.37 -4.03 -20.23
CA ALA A 197 -4.61 -3.32 -19.21
C ALA A 197 -5.54 -2.32 -18.51
N VAL A 198 -5.62 -2.40 -17.19
CA VAL A 198 -6.39 -1.45 -16.37
C VAL A 198 -5.55 -0.20 -16.16
N LEU A 199 -6.13 0.95 -16.43
CA LEU A 199 -5.50 2.25 -16.37
C LEU A 199 -5.84 3.01 -15.08
N ALA A 200 -7.08 2.86 -14.61
CA ALA A 200 -7.54 3.54 -13.40
C ALA A 200 -8.74 2.81 -12.80
N ILE A 201 -8.96 3.00 -11.50
CA ILE A 201 -10.12 2.51 -10.76
C ILE A 201 -10.82 3.70 -10.09
N LEU A 202 -12.14 3.75 -10.19
CA LEU A 202 -13.01 4.67 -9.47
C LEU A 202 -13.69 3.89 -8.35
N SER A 203 -13.52 4.33 -7.09
CA SER A 203 -14.09 3.68 -5.91
C SER A 203 -14.72 4.70 -4.97
N ARG A 204 -15.49 4.21 -4.00
CA ARG A 204 -16.05 5.04 -2.93
C ARG A 204 -14.94 5.77 -2.18
N TYR A 205 -15.09 7.08 -1.99
CA TYR A 205 -14.23 7.83 -1.10
C TYR A 205 -14.66 7.64 0.36
N LEU A 206 -13.75 7.22 1.23
CA LEU A 206 -14.03 6.95 2.63
C LEU A 206 -13.97 8.26 3.44
N ARG A 207 -15.10 8.93 3.54
CA ARG A 207 -15.22 10.21 4.29
C ARG A 207 -14.96 9.99 5.77
N ALA A 208 -14.27 10.94 6.40
CA ALA A 208 -13.98 10.92 7.83
C ALA A 208 -13.30 9.62 8.30
N ALA A 209 -12.69 8.87 7.39
CA ALA A 209 -11.87 7.73 7.75
C ALA A 209 -10.49 8.19 8.24
N ALA A 210 -9.98 7.51 9.25
CA ALA A 210 -8.65 7.74 9.75
C ALA A 210 -7.69 6.68 9.17
N ASP A 211 -6.54 7.12 8.71
CA ASP A 211 -5.47 6.26 8.26
C ASP A 211 -4.94 5.41 9.43
N GLY A 212 -4.80 4.09 9.22
CA GLY A 212 -4.42 3.15 10.27
C GLY A 212 -3.02 3.43 10.83
N TRP A 213 -2.09 3.84 9.96
CA TRP A 213 -0.75 4.26 10.39
C TRP A 213 -0.81 5.51 11.28
N ALA A 214 -1.58 6.51 10.89
CA ALA A 214 -1.73 7.74 11.67
C ALA A 214 -2.36 7.50 13.05
N LEU A 215 -3.34 6.60 13.13
CA LEU A 215 -3.96 6.19 14.41
C LEU A 215 -2.95 5.49 15.33
N ALA A 216 -2.24 4.49 14.82
CA ALA A 216 -1.23 3.75 15.58
C ALA A 216 -0.08 4.68 16.03
N ALA A 217 0.44 5.51 15.13
CA ALA A 217 1.49 6.48 15.45
C ALA A 217 1.04 7.52 16.51
N THR A 218 -0.23 7.92 16.49
CA THR A 218 -0.81 8.81 17.51
C THR A 218 -0.86 8.12 18.87
N SER A 219 -1.35 6.86 18.93
CA SER A 219 -1.35 6.05 20.15
C SER A 219 0.03 5.93 20.78
N VAL A 220 1.04 5.62 19.95
CA VAL A 220 2.45 5.52 20.39
C VAL A 220 2.97 6.84 20.95
N ARG A 221 2.74 7.95 20.21
CA ARG A 221 3.16 9.29 20.64
C ARG A 221 2.59 9.66 22.00
N ASP A 222 1.29 9.41 22.17
CA ASP A 222 0.58 9.76 23.40
C ASP A 222 1.05 8.89 24.57
N LEU A 223 1.35 7.61 24.34
CA LEU A 223 1.97 6.71 25.31
C LEU A 223 3.36 7.21 25.75
N TYR A 224 4.22 7.61 24.80
CA TYR A 224 5.54 8.13 25.11
C TYR A 224 5.47 9.41 25.94
N ALA A 225 4.57 10.32 25.60
CA ALA A 225 4.36 11.54 26.37
C ALA A 225 3.95 11.23 27.83
N LEU A 226 3.00 10.29 28.04
CA LEU A 226 2.56 9.87 29.37
C LEU A 226 3.70 9.28 30.21
N VAL A 227 4.56 8.43 29.63
CA VAL A 227 5.69 7.81 30.32
C VAL A 227 6.72 8.87 30.73
N LEU A 228 7.03 9.82 29.87
CA LEU A 228 7.98 10.89 30.16
C LEU A 228 7.46 11.87 31.21
N ASP A 229 6.19 12.22 31.15
CA ASP A 229 5.55 13.09 32.15
C ASP A 229 5.54 12.43 33.55
N ALA A 230 5.26 11.12 33.64
CA ALA A 230 5.34 10.35 34.87
C ALA A 230 6.77 10.32 35.44
N ALA A 231 7.80 10.05 34.60
CA ALA A 231 9.19 10.06 34.99
C ALA A 231 9.67 11.45 35.46
N GLY A 232 9.19 12.53 34.84
CA GLY A 232 9.45 13.91 35.24
C GLY A 232 8.83 14.27 36.59
N ALA A 233 7.62 13.80 36.88
CA ALA A 233 6.92 14.00 38.13
C ALA A 233 7.63 13.29 39.31
N ASP A 234 8.10 12.05 39.08
CA ASP A 234 8.89 11.29 40.09
C ASP A 234 10.24 11.96 40.38
N ALA A 235 10.94 12.48 39.34
CA ALA A 235 12.18 13.19 39.49
C ALA A 235 12.01 14.55 40.22
N ALA A 236 10.83 15.16 40.14
CA ALA A 236 10.51 16.42 40.84
C ALA A 236 10.08 16.23 42.31
N GLY A 237 10.05 14.99 42.84
CA GLY A 237 9.81 14.69 44.25
C GLY A 237 8.37 14.90 44.73
N SER A 238 7.38 15.00 43.81
CA SER A 238 5.96 14.99 44.13
C SER A 238 5.52 13.54 44.38
N GLY A 239 5.72 13.05 45.58
CA GLY A 239 5.45 11.67 45.97
C GLY A 239 3.98 11.32 45.94
N ALA A 240 3.50 10.92 44.77
CA ALA A 240 2.34 10.09 44.60
C ALA A 240 2.83 8.67 44.21
N ALA A 241 3.06 7.86 45.26
CA ALA A 241 3.29 6.43 45.08
C ALA A 241 2.06 5.80 44.43
N GLY A 242 2.13 5.57 43.12
CA GLY A 242 1.09 4.95 42.32
C GLY A 242 1.68 4.06 41.25
N SER A 243 1.99 2.83 41.64
CA SER A 243 2.05 1.58 40.86
C SER A 243 2.37 1.71 39.37
N GLY A 244 3.59 1.47 38.98
CA GLY A 244 4.12 1.45 37.61
C GLY A 244 3.63 0.33 36.69
N ALA A 245 2.45 -0.24 36.90
CA ALA A 245 1.85 -1.26 36.04
C ALA A 245 0.42 -0.93 35.58
N ALA A 246 -0.21 0.11 36.11
CA ALA A 246 -1.61 0.44 35.83
C ALA A 246 -1.81 1.55 34.78
N GLY A 247 -0.74 2.17 34.29
CA GLY A 247 -0.84 3.38 33.48
C GLY A 247 -1.13 3.17 31.98
N ALA A 248 -0.81 2.02 31.43
CA ALA A 248 -0.92 1.79 29.99
C ALA A 248 -2.36 1.55 29.50
N GLY A 249 -3.30 1.28 30.41
CA GLY A 249 -4.71 0.98 30.07
C GLY A 249 -5.70 2.11 30.30
N ALA A 250 -5.29 3.25 30.89
CA ALA A 250 -6.23 4.21 31.46
C ALA A 250 -6.36 5.55 30.75
N ALA A 251 -5.57 5.84 29.72
CA ALA A 251 -5.67 7.13 29.02
C ALA A 251 -5.25 6.98 27.56
N GLY A 252 -6.16 7.31 26.66
CA GLY A 252 -5.97 7.76 25.28
C GLY A 252 -4.97 7.08 24.31
N GLY A 253 -4.00 6.33 24.83
CA GLY A 253 -2.93 5.69 24.07
C GLY A 253 -3.12 4.19 23.81
N ASP A 254 -4.26 3.60 24.16
CA ASP A 254 -4.48 2.16 23.98
C ASP A 254 -5.06 1.85 22.59
N PHE A 255 -4.24 1.28 21.71
CA PHE A 255 -4.63 0.83 20.39
C PHE A 255 -5.11 -0.64 20.36
N ALA A 256 -5.00 -1.39 21.46
CA ALA A 256 -5.26 -2.83 21.49
C ALA A 256 -6.69 -3.20 21.03
N GLY A 257 -7.71 -2.44 21.49
CA GLY A 257 -9.08 -2.68 21.03
C GLY A 257 -9.28 -2.39 19.54
N GLU A 258 -8.55 -1.45 18.95
CA GLU A 258 -8.57 -1.23 17.49
C GLU A 258 -7.77 -2.30 16.77
N ALA A 259 -6.64 -2.76 17.31
CA ALA A 259 -5.85 -3.85 16.76
C ALA A 259 -6.65 -5.18 16.72
N GLU A 260 -7.39 -5.48 17.79
CA GLU A 260 -8.30 -6.65 17.84
C GLU A 260 -9.38 -6.56 16.76
N ARG A 261 -10.07 -5.40 16.63
CA ARG A 261 -11.05 -5.18 15.55
C ARG A 261 -10.45 -5.26 14.16
N LEU A 262 -9.21 -4.80 13.99
CA LEU A 262 -8.47 -4.95 12.73
C LEU A 262 -8.17 -6.43 12.44
N GLY A 263 -7.82 -7.21 13.45
CA GLY A 263 -7.65 -8.67 13.34
C GLY A 263 -8.93 -9.34 12.86
N VAL A 264 -10.08 -9.01 13.45
CA VAL A 264 -11.40 -9.49 13.00
C VAL A 264 -11.67 -9.14 11.54
N ALA A 265 -11.48 -7.88 11.15
CA ALA A 265 -11.68 -7.43 9.77
C ALA A 265 -10.75 -8.15 8.78
N THR A 266 -9.49 -8.38 9.18
CA THR A 266 -8.52 -9.12 8.37
C THR A 266 -8.97 -10.57 8.14
N ALA A 267 -9.46 -11.26 9.16
CA ALA A 267 -9.98 -12.62 9.04
C ALA A 267 -11.20 -12.67 8.10
N GLN A 268 -12.10 -11.71 8.18
CA GLN A 268 -13.26 -11.59 7.30
C GLN A 268 -12.86 -11.36 5.84
N VAL A 269 -11.91 -10.47 5.59
CA VAL A 269 -11.35 -10.26 4.24
C VAL A 269 -10.69 -11.54 3.71
N HIS A 270 -9.95 -12.27 4.55
CA HIS A 270 -9.35 -13.55 4.15
C HIS A 270 -10.42 -14.61 3.84
N ALA A 271 -11.52 -14.66 4.57
CA ALA A 271 -12.64 -15.54 4.28
C ALA A 271 -13.28 -15.18 2.92
N ASP A 272 -13.55 -13.89 2.68
CA ASP A 272 -14.09 -13.41 1.41
C ASP A 272 -13.15 -13.73 0.24
N LEU A 273 -11.83 -13.55 0.42
CA LEU A 273 -10.82 -13.92 -0.59
C LEU A 273 -10.79 -15.42 -0.87
N ALA A 274 -10.94 -16.26 0.16
CA ALA A 274 -11.01 -17.71 -0.01
C ALA A 274 -12.29 -18.11 -0.72
N GLU A 275 -13.43 -17.47 -0.46
CA GLU A 275 -14.68 -17.70 -1.16
C GLU A 275 -14.60 -17.29 -2.63
N ALA A 276 -14.07 -16.07 -2.91
CA ALA A 276 -13.98 -15.53 -4.27
C ALA A 276 -13.00 -16.29 -5.17
N PHE A 277 -11.81 -16.65 -4.64
CA PHE A 277 -10.70 -17.18 -5.44
C PHE A 277 -10.35 -18.64 -5.13
N GLY A 278 -11.05 -19.25 -4.18
CA GLY A 278 -10.78 -20.58 -3.68
C GLY A 278 -9.52 -20.67 -2.81
N SER A 279 -9.43 -21.75 -2.08
CA SER A 279 -8.29 -22.12 -1.24
C SER A 279 -7.57 -23.36 -1.78
N SER A 280 -6.37 -23.60 -1.31
CA SER A 280 -5.54 -24.77 -1.55
C SER A 280 -4.65 -25.01 -0.34
N GLU A 281 -3.79 -26.00 -0.43
CA GLU A 281 -2.76 -26.25 0.58
C GLU A 281 -1.37 -26.07 -0.05
N LEU A 282 -0.43 -25.58 0.73
CA LEU A 282 1.00 -25.65 0.42
C LEU A 282 1.50 -26.99 0.95
N GLU A 283 1.79 -27.89 0.04
CA GLU A 283 2.36 -29.20 0.36
C GLU A 283 3.77 -29.04 0.96
N PRO A 284 4.28 -30.01 1.72
CA PRO A 284 5.60 -29.92 2.34
C PRO A 284 6.75 -29.60 1.37
N GLU A 285 6.61 -29.96 0.08
CA GLU A 285 7.54 -29.60 -0.99
C GLU A 285 7.55 -28.09 -1.23
N ALA A 286 6.38 -27.48 -1.39
CA ALA A 286 6.23 -26.05 -1.60
C ALA A 286 6.68 -25.26 -0.37
N ILE A 287 6.51 -25.81 0.84
CA ILE A 287 7.02 -25.21 2.09
C ILE A 287 8.55 -25.22 2.10
N ARG A 288 9.19 -26.30 1.64
CA ARG A 288 10.67 -26.36 1.50
C ARG A 288 11.17 -25.34 0.48
N GLU A 289 10.50 -25.22 -0.68
CA GLU A 289 10.85 -24.21 -1.69
C GLU A 289 10.70 -22.78 -1.15
N LEU A 290 9.68 -22.52 -0.34
CA LEU A 290 9.50 -21.24 0.35
C LEU A 290 10.68 -20.96 1.31
N ALA A 291 11.05 -21.94 2.13
CA ALA A 291 12.19 -21.80 3.03
C ALA A 291 13.51 -21.53 2.26
N GLU A 292 13.73 -22.21 1.13
CA GLU A 292 14.90 -21.94 0.28
C GLU A 292 14.90 -20.52 -0.31
N GLN A 293 13.72 -19.97 -0.65
CA GLN A 293 13.60 -18.57 -1.09
C GLN A 293 13.96 -17.61 0.04
N MET A 294 13.56 -17.93 1.28
CA MET A 294 13.91 -17.15 2.47
C MET A 294 15.41 -17.17 2.74
N PHE A 295 16.08 -18.32 2.62
CA PHE A 295 17.54 -18.43 2.73
C PHE A 295 18.25 -17.58 1.67
N ARG A 296 17.82 -17.65 0.40
CA ARG A 296 18.41 -16.81 -0.65
C ARG A 296 18.26 -15.32 -0.38
N ARG A 297 17.12 -14.91 0.21
CA ARG A 297 16.90 -13.52 0.61
C ARG A 297 17.81 -13.13 1.76
N LEU A 298 18.00 -14.01 2.75
CA LEU A 298 18.92 -13.79 3.85
C LEU A 298 20.36 -13.58 3.35
N ASP A 299 20.84 -14.42 2.44
CA ASP A 299 22.19 -14.29 1.84
C ASP A 299 22.34 -12.93 1.12
N MET A 300 21.32 -12.52 0.36
CA MET A 300 21.32 -11.21 -0.30
C MET A 300 21.32 -10.06 0.72
N ALA A 301 20.59 -10.20 1.82
CA ALA A 301 20.50 -9.19 2.87
C ALA A 301 21.83 -9.05 3.62
N ILE A 302 22.49 -10.16 3.96
CA ILE A 302 23.82 -10.16 4.60
C ILE A 302 24.87 -9.52 3.67
N ALA A 303 24.81 -9.83 2.36
CA ALA A 303 25.69 -9.20 1.39
C ALA A 303 25.49 -7.68 1.28
N ALA A 304 24.25 -7.21 1.41
CA ALA A 304 23.89 -5.78 1.38
C ALA A 304 24.16 -5.06 2.72
N VAL A 305 23.94 -5.75 3.83
CA VAL A 305 24.06 -5.22 5.20
C VAL A 305 24.78 -6.26 6.07
N PRO A 306 26.13 -6.22 6.12
CA PRO A 306 26.94 -7.23 6.85
C PRO A 306 26.61 -7.36 8.34
N GLU A 307 26.07 -6.32 8.96
CA GLU A 307 25.65 -6.35 10.38
C GLU A 307 24.58 -7.42 10.66
N LEU A 308 23.80 -7.81 9.67
CA LEU A 308 22.78 -8.86 9.78
C LEU A 308 23.41 -10.24 10.04
N ALA A 309 24.68 -10.46 9.66
CA ALA A 309 25.35 -11.75 9.81
C ALA A 309 25.37 -12.28 11.26
N ARG A 310 25.37 -11.40 12.26
CA ARG A 310 25.30 -11.80 13.68
C ARG A 310 24.01 -12.52 14.08
N TYR A 311 22.95 -12.40 13.25
CA TYR A 311 21.66 -13.05 13.47
C TYR A 311 21.40 -14.21 12.51
N ALA A 312 22.37 -14.53 11.62
CA ALA A 312 22.20 -15.50 10.54
C ALA A 312 21.80 -16.89 11.05
N ASP A 313 22.41 -17.36 12.13
CA ASP A 313 22.11 -18.68 12.71
C ASP A 313 20.68 -18.73 13.24
N MET A 314 20.25 -17.73 14.01
CA MET A 314 18.89 -17.66 14.57
C MET A 314 17.82 -17.58 13.47
N ILE A 315 18.06 -16.78 12.43
CA ILE A 315 17.15 -16.65 11.28
C ILE A 315 17.14 -17.97 10.49
N GLY A 316 18.32 -18.55 10.24
CA GLY A 316 18.47 -19.82 9.54
C GLY A 316 17.79 -20.99 10.26
N ASP A 317 17.84 -21.03 11.59
CA ASP A 317 17.14 -22.02 12.40
C ASP A 317 15.63 -21.93 12.23
N ALA A 318 15.05 -20.71 12.18
CA ALA A 318 13.63 -20.51 11.93
C ALA A 318 13.23 -21.01 10.54
N PHE A 319 14.00 -20.71 9.50
CA PHE A 319 13.75 -21.19 8.14
C PHE A 319 13.94 -22.70 8.01
N SER A 320 14.94 -23.26 8.72
CA SER A 320 15.16 -24.70 8.80
C SER A 320 14.00 -25.42 9.49
N ASN A 321 13.41 -24.83 10.53
CA ASN A 321 12.25 -25.38 11.21
C ASN A 321 10.99 -25.32 10.34
N LEU A 322 10.80 -24.26 9.55
CA LEU A 322 9.77 -24.19 8.53
C LEU A 322 9.90 -25.32 7.52
N ALA A 323 11.12 -25.55 6.99
CA ALA A 323 11.39 -26.60 6.00
C ALA A 323 11.10 -28.03 6.50
N LYS A 324 11.07 -28.24 7.83
CA LYS A 324 10.77 -29.53 8.47
C LYS A 324 9.28 -29.80 8.66
N LEU A 325 8.40 -28.83 8.38
CA LEU A 325 6.96 -29.07 8.47
C LEU A 325 6.54 -30.18 7.49
N THR A 326 5.81 -31.16 8.01
CA THR A 326 5.33 -32.33 7.28
C THR A 326 3.84 -32.26 6.96
N GLU A 327 3.13 -31.36 7.62
CA GLU A 327 1.71 -31.13 7.38
C GLU A 327 1.52 -29.99 6.38
N PRO A 328 0.56 -30.10 5.46
CA PRO A 328 0.21 -29.01 4.55
C PRO A 328 -0.28 -27.77 5.30
N VAL A 329 -0.05 -26.61 4.72
CA VAL A 329 -0.47 -25.32 5.27
C VAL A 329 -1.51 -24.69 4.36
N PRO A 330 -2.64 -24.17 4.89
CA PRO A 330 -3.64 -23.48 4.11
C PRO A 330 -3.06 -22.31 3.30
N ALA A 331 -3.46 -22.22 2.03
CA ALA A 331 -3.06 -21.18 1.11
C ALA A 331 -4.24 -20.66 0.30
N GLN A 332 -4.27 -19.35 0.10
CA GLN A 332 -5.32 -18.65 -0.62
C GLN A 332 -4.78 -17.39 -1.27
N ARG A 333 -5.63 -16.67 -1.98
CA ARG A 333 -5.32 -15.29 -2.34
C ARG A 333 -5.17 -14.48 -1.06
N VAL A 334 -4.14 -13.62 -1.00
CA VAL A 334 -3.85 -12.73 0.13
C VAL A 334 -3.68 -11.31 -0.38
N HIS A 335 -3.65 -10.33 0.53
CA HIS A 335 -3.34 -8.95 0.19
C HIS A 335 -1.91 -8.82 -0.38
N GLY A 336 -0.93 -9.44 0.28
CA GLY A 336 0.44 -9.58 -0.18
C GLY A 336 1.37 -8.41 0.13
N ASP A 337 0.84 -7.22 0.47
CA ASP A 337 1.57 -6.06 0.98
C ASP A 337 0.79 -5.37 2.10
N TYR A 338 0.40 -6.17 3.10
CA TYR A 338 -0.53 -5.77 4.15
C TYR A 338 0.20 -5.06 5.30
N HIS A 339 -0.19 -3.82 5.57
CA HIS A 339 0.36 -2.99 6.63
C HIS A 339 -0.62 -1.87 7.04
N LEU A 340 -0.33 -1.14 8.12
CA LEU A 340 -1.20 -0.08 8.65
C LEU A 340 -1.54 1.03 7.64
N GLY A 341 -0.67 1.29 6.67
CA GLY A 341 -0.95 2.26 5.60
C GLY A 341 -1.94 1.77 4.54
N GLN A 342 -2.33 0.48 4.58
CA GLN A 342 -3.32 -0.10 3.66
C GLN A 342 -4.68 -0.30 4.32
N VAL A 343 -4.89 0.26 5.51
CA VAL A 343 -6.16 0.15 6.23
C VAL A 343 -6.66 1.50 6.70
N MET A 344 -7.97 1.68 6.59
CA MET A 344 -8.67 2.90 7.01
C MET A 344 -9.70 2.56 8.08
N ARG A 345 -9.67 3.28 9.18
CA ARG A 345 -10.69 3.18 10.23
C ARG A 345 -11.86 4.12 9.92
N THR A 346 -12.99 3.55 9.59
CA THR A 346 -14.24 4.27 9.34
C THR A 346 -15.16 4.23 10.57
N GLN A 347 -16.30 4.89 10.50
CA GLN A 347 -17.31 4.82 11.58
C GLN A 347 -17.90 3.41 11.74
N THR A 348 -17.95 2.61 10.68
CA THR A 348 -18.55 1.27 10.67
C THR A 348 -17.55 0.13 10.91
N GLY A 349 -16.26 0.37 10.76
CA GLY A 349 -15.23 -0.67 10.91
C GLY A 349 -13.94 -0.34 10.17
N TRP A 350 -13.09 -1.34 10.03
CA TRP A 350 -11.88 -1.27 9.24
C TRP A 350 -12.15 -1.60 7.78
N VAL A 351 -11.53 -0.85 6.88
CA VAL A 351 -11.57 -1.06 5.42
C VAL A 351 -10.14 -1.28 4.96
N VAL A 352 -9.93 -2.31 4.15
CA VAL A 352 -8.65 -2.67 3.52
C VAL A 352 -8.60 -2.09 2.12
N LEU A 353 -7.48 -1.52 1.75
CA LEU A 353 -7.24 -0.84 0.49
C LEU A 353 -6.06 -1.48 -0.24
N ASP A 354 -5.97 -1.24 -1.55
CA ASP A 354 -4.75 -1.45 -2.35
C ASP A 354 -4.30 -2.92 -2.43
N PHE A 355 -5.15 -3.77 -3.00
CA PHE A 355 -4.87 -5.20 -3.22
C PHE A 355 -3.89 -5.46 -4.38
N GLU A 356 -3.01 -4.52 -4.69
CA GLU A 356 -2.01 -4.69 -5.76
C GLU A 356 -0.96 -5.78 -5.44
N GLY A 357 -0.79 -6.13 -4.16
CA GLY A 357 0.31 -6.98 -3.69
C GLY A 357 1.65 -6.25 -3.71
N GLU A 358 2.75 -6.94 -3.42
CA GLU A 358 4.10 -6.36 -3.35
C GLU A 358 4.52 -5.77 -4.70
N PRO A 359 4.70 -4.43 -4.83
CA PRO A 359 4.94 -3.77 -6.12
C PRO A 359 6.22 -4.22 -6.85
N ALA A 360 7.21 -4.70 -6.08
CA ALA A 360 8.47 -5.20 -6.62
C ALA A 360 8.36 -6.59 -7.24
N SER A 361 7.27 -7.33 -6.96
CA SER A 361 7.04 -8.69 -7.43
C SER A 361 6.39 -8.71 -8.81
N PRO A 362 6.72 -9.70 -9.67
CA PRO A 362 6.02 -9.92 -10.94
C PRO A 362 4.52 -10.15 -10.73
N LEU A 363 3.69 -9.75 -11.71
CA LEU A 363 2.23 -9.86 -11.64
C LEU A 363 1.74 -11.28 -11.27
N ALA A 364 2.36 -12.31 -11.83
CA ALA A 364 2.01 -13.71 -11.53
C ALA A 364 2.23 -14.04 -10.04
N GLN A 365 3.29 -13.56 -9.42
CA GLN A 365 3.58 -13.77 -7.99
C GLN A 365 2.62 -12.98 -7.10
N ARG A 366 2.24 -11.75 -7.50
CA ARG A 366 1.25 -10.94 -6.77
C ARG A 366 -0.13 -11.58 -6.72
N ARG A 367 -0.45 -12.43 -7.69
CA ARG A 367 -1.71 -13.17 -7.80
C ARG A 367 -1.62 -14.61 -7.29
N ALA A 368 -0.45 -15.08 -6.91
CA ALA A 368 -0.25 -16.42 -6.41
C ALA A 368 -0.90 -16.59 -5.02
N ARG A 369 -1.34 -17.83 -4.74
CA ARG A 369 -1.80 -18.20 -3.40
C ARG A 369 -0.63 -18.27 -2.42
N SER A 370 -0.86 -17.83 -1.21
CA SER A 370 0.10 -17.86 -0.12
C SER A 370 -0.64 -18.14 1.19
N SER A 371 0.09 -18.48 2.24
CA SER A 371 -0.54 -18.56 3.57
C SER A 371 -1.07 -17.19 3.99
N PRO A 372 -2.30 -17.09 4.53
CA PRO A 372 -2.85 -15.86 5.08
C PRO A 372 -2.01 -15.28 6.22
N LEU A 373 -1.19 -16.08 6.90
CA LEU A 373 -0.25 -15.58 7.89
C LEU A 373 0.86 -14.67 7.31
N ARG A 374 1.01 -14.61 5.99
CA ARG A 374 1.87 -13.61 5.35
C ARG A 374 1.39 -12.19 5.61
N ASP A 375 0.08 -11.96 5.51
CA ASP A 375 -0.51 -10.65 5.78
C ASP A 375 -0.50 -10.37 7.29
N VAL A 376 -0.75 -11.37 8.13
CA VAL A 376 -0.60 -11.27 9.59
C VAL A 376 0.82 -10.81 9.94
N ALA A 377 1.85 -11.46 9.38
CA ALA A 377 3.25 -11.08 9.61
C ALA A 377 3.53 -9.64 9.14
N GLY A 378 2.98 -9.22 7.98
CA GLY A 378 3.08 -7.85 7.48
C GLY A 378 2.50 -6.83 8.44
N MET A 379 1.32 -7.08 9.00
CA MET A 379 0.68 -6.19 9.97
C MET A 379 1.44 -6.12 11.29
N LEU A 380 1.92 -7.25 11.82
CA LEU A 380 2.74 -7.28 13.03
C LEU A 380 4.05 -6.48 12.84
N ARG A 381 4.68 -6.59 11.67
CA ARG A 381 5.85 -5.77 11.33
C ARG A 381 5.47 -4.29 11.25
N SER A 382 4.28 -3.96 10.77
CA SER A 382 3.82 -2.58 10.69
C SER A 382 3.59 -1.96 12.07
N PHE A 383 3.13 -2.72 13.06
CA PHE A 383 3.07 -2.26 14.45
C PHE A 383 4.45 -1.93 15.01
N ASP A 384 5.44 -2.78 14.71
CA ASP A 384 6.82 -2.54 15.13
C ASP A 384 7.37 -1.23 14.53
N TYR A 385 7.12 -1.00 13.24
CA TYR A 385 7.47 0.27 12.59
C TYR A 385 6.76 1.47 13.21
N ALA A 386 5.47 1.37 13.51
CA ALA A 386 4.71 2.46 14.11
C ALA A 386 5.27 2.87 15.48
N ALA A 387 5.75 1.91 16.27
CA ALA A 387 6.37 2.18 17.55
C ALA A 387 7.79 2.77 17.40
N ARG A 388 8.64 2.15 16.57
CA ARG A 388 10.08 2.46 16.56
C ARG A 388 10.47 3.66 15.72
N HIS A 389 9.71 4.00 14.66
CA HIS A 389 10.10 5.12 13.78
C HIS A 389 10.19 6.45 14.54
N GLN A 390 9.35 6.66 15.55
CA GLN A 390 9.39 7.87 16.39
C GLN A 390 10.63 7.90 17.29
N LEU A 391 11.22 6.74 17.62
CA LEU A 391 12.40 6.64 18.45
C LEU A 391 13.70 6.95 17.72
N LEU A 392 13.73 6.92 16.40
CA LEU A 392 14.95 7.09 15.61
C LEU A 392 15.69 8.40 15.93
N THR A 393 14.97 9.46 16.24
CA THR A 393 15.53 10.78 16.56
C THR A 393 15.13 11.26 17.97
N HIS A 394 14.49 10.41 18.77
CA HIS A 394 14.00 10.80 20.09
C HIS A 394 15.16 10.89 21.11
N PRO A 395 15.29 11.98 21.89
CA PRO A 395 16.35 12.14 22.87
C PRO A 395 16.34 11.06 23.96
N ASP A 396 15.15 10.64 24.40
CA ASP A 396 14.94 9.65 25.46
C ASP A 396 14.74 8.23 24.90
N ARG A 397 15.31 7.92 23.73
CA ARG A 397 15.16 6.63 23.05
C ARG A 397 15.42 5.43 23.98
N ALA A 398 16.49 5.48 24.77
CA ALA A 398 16.89 4.36 25.61
C ALA A 398 15.82 3.99 26.65
N SER A 399 15.16 4.98 27.26
CA SER A 399 14.09 4.76 28.24
C SER A 399 12.76 4.34 27.59
N LEU A 400 12.51 4.76 26.34
CA LEU A 400 11.28 4.47 25.63
C LEU A 400 11.32 3.17 24.82
N THR A 401 12.50 2.61 24.52
CA THR A 401 12.61 1.35 23.77
C THR A 401 11.83 0.19 24.42
N PRO A 402 11.90 -0.06 25.74
CA PRO A 402 11.06 -1.10 26.37
C PRO A 402 9.57 -0.82 26.25
N VAL A 403 9.17 0.46 26.33
CA VAL A 403 7.77 0.89 26.18
C VAL A 403 7.26 0.62 24.75
N ALA A 404 8.11 0.86 23.74
CA ALA A 404 7.82 0.52 22.37
C ALA A 404 7.59 -0.98 22.18
N SER A 405 8.48 -1.82 22.74
CA SER A 405 8.39 -3.27 22.65
C SER A 405 7.13 -3.82 23.34
N ASP A 406 6.76 -3.26 24.49
CA ASP A 406 5.52 -3.62 25.19
C ASP A 406 4.28 -3.21 24.39
N TRP A 407 4.28 -2.03 23.75
CA TRP A 407 3.19 -1.59 22.89
C TRP A 407 3.04 -2.53 21.66
N VAL A 408 4.15 -2.90 21.01
CA VAL A 408 4.14 -3.82 19.85
C VAL A 408 3.58 -5.18 20.25
N ARG A 409 4.09 -5.74 21.35
CA ARG A 409 3.63 -7.04 21.87
C ARG A 409 2.13 -7.04 22.17
N ARG A 410 1.64 -6.06 22.95
CA ARG A 410 0.24 -5.94 23.35
C ARG A 410 -0.70 -5.82 22.16
N ASN A 411 -0.36 -4.95 21.20
CA ASN A 411 -1.21 -4.73 20.02
C ASN A 411 -1.13 -5.90 19.05
N GLY A 412 0.04 -6.54 18.93
CA GLY A 412 0.21 -7.76 18.14
C GLY A 412 -0.59 -8.94 18.70
N GLU A 413 -0.57 -9.14 20.03
CA GLU A 413 -1.40 -10.14 20.71
C GLU A 413 -2.90 -9.90 20.48
N ALA A 414 -3.37 -8.65 20.66
CA ALA A 414 -4.77 -8.29 20.44
C ALA A 414 -5.21 -8.53 18.98
N PHE A 415 -4.38 -8.13 18.01
CA PHE A 415 -4.63 -8.37 16.59
C PHE A 415 -4.73 -9.87 16.28
N CYS A 416 -3.77 -10.68 16.77
CA CYS A 416 -3.77 -12.14 16.57
C CYS A 416 -4.98 -12.81 17.23
N THR A 417 -5.40 -12.34 18.41
CA THR A 417 -6.60 -12.82 19.10
C THR A 417 -7.84 -12.57 18.27
N GLY A 418 -8.08 -11.31 17.86
CA GLY A 418 -9.24 -10.97 17.04
C GLY A 418 -9.25 -11.70 15.69
N TYR A 419 -8.08 -11.89 15.08
CA TYR A 419 -7.92 -12.63 13.83
C TYR A 419 -8.30 -14.11 13.99
N ALA A 420 -7.80 -14.80 15.03
CA ALA A 420 -8.08 -16.20 15.28
C ALA A 420 -9.54 -16.43 15.71
N GLU A 421 -10.08 -15.61 16.61
CA GLU A 421 -11.47 -15.70 17.08
C GLU A 421 -12.50 -15.48 15.97
N ALA A 422 -12.15 -14.68 14.94
CA ALA A 422 -12.99 -14.49 13.76
C ALA A 422 -12.85 -15.61 12.70
N GLY A 423 -12.13 -16.68 12.99
CA GLY A 423 -11.97 -17.84 12.11
C GLY A 423 -10.77 -17.77 11.15
N GLY A 424 -9.85 -16.84 11.35
CA GLY A 424 -8.58 -16.81 10.65
C GLY A 424 -7.68 -17.99 11.04
N LEU A 425 -6.67 -18.25 10.22
CA LEU A 425 -5.66 -19.29 10.51
C LEU A 425 -4.90 -18.92 11.80
N ASP A 426 -5.11 -19.70 12.87
CA ASP A 426 -4.60 -19.38 14.21
C ASP A 426 -3.06 -19.18 14.22
N PRO A 427 -2.58 -17.97 14.51
CA PRO A 427 -1.14 -17.64 14.54
C PRO A 427 -0.38 -18.41 15.63
N ALA A 428 -1.02 -18.72 16.75
CA ALA A 428 -0.37 -19.44 17.87
C ALA A 428 -0.18 -20.92 17.52
N TYR A 429 -1.17 -21.55 16.91
CA TYR A 429 -1.07 -22.93 16.42
C TYR A 429 -0.02 -23.07 15.31
N ASN A 430 0.15 -22.03 14.49
CA ASN A 430 1.07 -21.99 13.36
C ASN A 430 2.34 -21.16 13.66
N ALA A 431 2.80 -21.17 14.91
CA ALA A 431 3.90 -20.31 15.37
C ALA A 431 5.21 -20.50 14.60
N VAL A 432 5.51 -21.74 14.15
CA VAL A 432 6.73 -22.01 13.33
C VAL A 432 6.65 -21.27 11.99
N LEU A 433 5.51 -21.33 11.31
CA LEU A 433 5.31 -20.63 10.05
C LEU A 433 5.31 -19.12 10.26
N LEU A 434 4.54 -18.61 11.23
CA LEU A 434 4.47 -17.18 11.51
C LEU A 434 5.85 -16.60 11.84
N ARG A 435 6.63 -17.30 12.66
CA ARG A 435 8.00 -16.85 13.01
C ARG A 435 8.90 -16.74 11.77
N ALA A 436 8.85 -17.73 10.89
CA ALA A 436 9.62 -17.69 9.64
C ALA A 436 9.18 -16.54 8.73
N LEU A 437 7.87 -16.29 8.59
CA LEU A 437 7.33 -15.19 7.81
C LEU A 437 7.69 -13.80 8.39
N LEU A 438 7.66 -13.65 9.71
CA LEU A 438 8.07 -12.42 10.41
C LEU A 438 9.56 -12.11 10.15
N LEU A 439 10.42 -13.11 10.29
CA LEU A 439 11.84 -12.95 10.04
C LEU A 439 12.14 -12.70 8.57
N ASP A 440 11.46 -13.39 7.65
CA ASP A 440 11.60 -13.17 6.21
C ASP A 440 11.20 -11.74 5.81
N LYS A 441 10.08 -11.22 6.34
CA LYS A 441 9.67 -9.83 6.11
C LYS A 441 10.67 -8.85 6.70
N ALA A 442 11.19 -9.09 7.92
CA ALA A 442 12.21 -8.25 8.53
C ALA A 442 13.53 -8.25 7.72
N VAL A 443 13.96 -9.40 7.19
CA VAL A 443 15.13 -9.52 6.29
C VAL A 443 14.89 -8.72 4.98
N TYR A 444 13.70 -8.81 4.40
CA TYR A 444 13.32 -7.99 3.24
C TYR A 444 13.41 -6.49 3.57
N GLU A 445 12.88 -6.07 4.71
CA GLU A 445 12.90 -4.69 5.18
C GLU A 445 14.35 -4.17 5.38
N VAL A 446 15.27 -5.00 5.87
CA VAL A 446 16.71 -4.64 5.96
C VAL A 446 17.25 -4.22 4.59
N ILE A 447 16.98 -5.00 3.53
CA ILE A 447 17.40 -4.67 2.15
C ILE A 447 16.72 -3.38 1.68
N TYR A 448 15.44 -3.26 1.93
CA TYR A 448 14.63 -2.11 1.47
C TYR A 448 15.09 -0.82 2.13
N GLU A 449 15.26 -0.81 3.45
CA GLU A 449 15.68 0.38 4.19
C GLU A 449 17.11 0.79 3.83
N ALA A 450 18.02 -0.16 3.72
CA ALA A 450 19.39 0.13 3.32
C ALA A 450 19.48 0.84 1.96
N ARG A 451 18.56 0.55 1.04
CA ARG A 451 18.52 1.14 -0.30
C ARG A 451 17.75 2.44 -0.39
N ASN A 452 16.63 2.53 0.33
CA ASN A 452 15.64 3.60 0.13
C ASN A 452 15.59 4.60 1.28
N ARG A 453 15.78 4.15 2.53
CA ARG A 453 15.69 4.97 3.75
C ARG A 453 16.76 4.55 4.78
N PRO A 454 18.05 4.76 4.51
CA PRO A 454 19.13 4.24 5.39
C PRO A 454 19.01 4.65 6.85
N THR A 455 18.38 5.78 7.16
CA THR A 455 18.11 6.23 8.53
C THR A 455 17.09 5.36 9.28
N TRP A 456 16.32 4.53 8.59
CA TRP A 456 15.34 3.62 9.17
C TRP A 456 15.86 2.18 9.32
N LEU A 457 17.06 1.89 8.84
CA LEU A 457 17.67 0.55 8.89
C LEU A 457 17.75 -0.01 10.31
N ALA A 458 17.87 0.86 11.33
CA ALA A 458 17.88 0.43 12.73
C ALA A 458 16.58 -0.30 13.14
N ILE A 459 15.42 0.04 12.54
CA ILE A 459 14.13 -0.54 12.91
C ILE A 459 14.11 -2.06 12.69
N PRO A 460 14.30 -2.59 11.47
CA PRO A 460 14.27 -4.04 11.24
C PRO A 460 15.43 -4.76 11.95
N LEU A 461 16.61 -4.16 12.12
CA LEU A 461 17.71 -4.78 12.82
C LEU A 461 17.44 -4.95 14.33
N GLU A 462 16.86 -3.95 14.99
CA GLU A 462 16.46 -4.02 16.39
C GLU A 462 15.32 -5.02 16.61
N SER A 463 14.36 -5.04 15.72
CA SER A 463 13.28 -6.01 15.76
C SER A 463 13.79 -7.45 15.62
N ILE A 464 14.73 -7.73 14.71
CA ILE A 464 15.36 -9.04 14.59
C ILE A 464 16.09 -9.40 15.88
N ALA A 465 16.78 -8.44 16.51
CA ALA A 465 17.45 -8.66 17.79
C ALA A 465 16.48 -9.08 18.91
N GLU A 466 15.29 -8.48 18.97
CA GLU A 466 14.26 -8.82 19.96
C GLU A 466 13.55 -10.15 19.68
N MET A 467 13.59 -10.65 18.45
CA MET A 467 13.07 -11.97 18.09
C MET A 467 14.02 -13.12 18.51
N GLN A 468 15.15 -12.84 19.18
CA GLN A 468 15.98 -13.89 19.78
C GLN A 468 15.17 -14.67 20.83
N PRO A 469 15.39 -16.01 20.97
CA PRO A 469 14.67 -16.83 21.93
C PRO A 469 14.97 -16.45 23.38
#